data_b8c6173d33de4c1296cd8683b7af9330
#
_entry.id   b8c6173d33de4c1296cd8683b7af9330
#
_cell.length_a   1.000
_cell.length_b   1.000
_cell.length_c   1.000
_cell.angle_alpha   90.00
_cell.angle_beta   90.00
_cell.angle_gamma   90.00
#
_symmetry.space_group_name_H-M   'P 1'
#
loop_
_entity.id
_entity.type
_entity.pdbx_description
1 polymer ?
#
loop_
_entity_poly.entity_id
_entity_poly.type
_entity_poly.pdbx_seq_one_letter_code
_entity_poly.pdbx_strand_id
1 'polypeptide(L)' 'MATGKVKWFNGQKGFGFIAPDEGGADVFVHISAVERSGLSGLSDGQAVSFEVQTDPRKGKPSAVNLKAI' A
#
# COMPACT_ATOMS: atom_id res chain seq x y z
N MET A 1 -1.20 -6.63 -11.74
CA MET A 1 -1.50 -6.03 -10.42
C MET A 1 -1.25 -7.04 -9.34
N ALA A 2 -0.73 -6.58 -8.22
CA ALA A 2 -0.49 -7.45 -7.07
C ALA A 2 -1.67 -7.35 -6.11
N THR A 3 -1.81 -8.35 -5.26
CA THR A 3 -2.79 -8.32 -4.16
C THR A 3 -2.09 -8.59 -2.86
N GLY A 4 -2.67 -8.13 -1.77
CA GLY A 4 -2.12 -8.33 -0.45
C GLY A 4 -3.08 -7.86 0.62
N LYS A 5 -2.60 -7.90 1.85
CA LYS A 5 -3.37 -7.42 2.98
C LYS A 5 -2.61 -6.32 3.71
N VAL A 6 -3.33 -5.31 4.13
CA VAL A 6 -2.74 -4.21 4.88
C VAL A 6 -2.23 -4.75 6.20
N LYS A 7 -0.93 -4.62 6.44
CA LYS A 7 -0.33 -5.04 7.69
C LYS A 7 -0.68 -4.05 8.79
N TRP A 8 -0.50 -2.77 8.52
CA TRP A 8 -0.97 -1.68 9.36
C TRP A 8 -0.92 -0.38 8.54
N PHE A 9 -1.70 0.57 8.94
CA PHE A 9 -1.72 1.89 8.31
C PHE A 9 -2.02 2.94 9.36
N ASN A 10 -1.21 4.00 9.37
CA ASN A 10 -1.39 5.11 10.29
C ASN A 10 -1.65 6.38 9.50
N GLY A 11 -2.92 6.81 9.49
CA GLY A 11 -3.33 8.01 8.76
C GLY A 11 -2.73 9.30 9.31
N GLN A 12 -2.39 9.33 10.60
CA GLN A 12 -1.78 10.51 11.20
C GLN A 12 -0.33 10.67 10.75
N LYS A 13 0.40 9.57 10.67
CA LYS A 13 1.76 9.58 10.15
C LYS A 13 1.80 9.63 8.64
N GLY A 14 0.72 9.20 7.99
CA GLY A 14 0.58 9.27 6.55
C GLY A 14 1.21 8.11 5.79
N PHE A 15 1.40 6.95 6.41
CA PHE A 15 1.96 5.80 5.72
C PHE A 15 1.58 4.48 6.41
N GLY A 16 1.83 3.41 5.71
CA GLY A 16 1.62 2.07 6.22
C GLY A 16 2.34 1.04 5.37
N PHE A 17 2.05 -0.23 5.61
CA PHE A 17 2.67 -1.33 4.88
C PHE A 17 1.62 -2.37 4.49
N ILE A 18 1.85 -2.98 3.33
CA ILE A 18 1.00 -4.04 2.80
C ILE A 18 1.85 -5.31 2.71
N ALA A 19 1.33 -6.41 3.24
CA ALA A 19 1.95 -7.72 3.11
C ALA A 19 1.45 -8.37 1.82
N PRO A 20 2.32 -8.55 0.79
CA PRO A 20 1.87 -9.15 -0.47
C PRO A 20 1.42 -10.59 -0.26
N ASP A 21 0.37 -11.00 -0.97
CA ASP A 21 -0.11 -12.39 -0.91
C ASP A 21 0.93 -13.38 -1.43
N GLU A 22 1.76 -12.94 -2.35
CA GLU A 22 2.84 -13.76 -2.89
C GLU A 22 3.97 -14.01 -1.89
N GLY A 23 3.99 -13.25 -0.80
CA GLY A 23 5.09 -13.29 0.16
C GLY A 23 6.16 -12.27 -0.18
N GLY A 24 7.25 -12.30 0.54
CA GLY A 24 8.35 -11.36 0.36
C GLY A 24 8.24 -10.16 1.29
N ALA A 25 8.99 -9.11 0.98
CA ALA A 25 9.06 -7.92 1.81
C ALA A 25 7.77 -7.11 1.76
N ASP A 26 7.43 -6.47 2.87
CA ASP A 26 6.28 -5.59 2.93
C ASP A 26 6.45 -4.42 1.96
N VAL A 27 5.34 -3.99 1.37
CA VAL A 27 5.32 -2.88 0.42
C VAL A 27 4.86 -1.62 1.12
N PHE A 28 5.64 -0.57 1.03
CA PHE A 28 5.30 0.72 1.62
C PHE A 28 4.12 1.35 0.89
N VAL A 29 3.21 1.98 1.63
CA VAL A 29 2.10 2.74 1.06
C VAL A 29 2.03 4.09 1.75
N HIS A 30 2.01 5.16 0.96
CA HIS A 30 1.88 6.53 1.45
C HIS A 30 0.43 6.98 1.35
N ILE A 31 0.02 7.86 2.26
CA ILE A 31 -1.37 8.34 2.28
C ILE A 31 -1.76 9.02 0.97
N SER A 32 -0.82 9.67 0.29
CA SER A 32 -1.12 10.29 -1.00
C SER A 32 -1.56 9.26 -2.04
N ALA A 33 -0.98 8.05 -2.02
CA ALA A 33 -1.39 6.98 -2.92
C ALA A 33 -2.79 6.49 -2.58
N VAL A 34 -3.12 6.41 -1.29
CA VAL A 34 -4.46 6.04 -0.83
C VAL A 34 -5.49 7.06 -1.30
N GLU A 35 -5.20 8.34 -1.12
CA GLU A 35 -6.12 9.41 -1.53
C GLU A 35 -6.30 9.46 -3.04
N ARG A 36 -5.22 9.30 -3.81
CA ARG A 36 -5.28 9.26 -5.28
C ARG A 36 -6.11 8.10 -5.78
N SER A 37 -6.15 7.03 -5.03
CA SER A 37 -6.94 5.85 -5.37
C SER A 37 -8.42 6.00 -5.01
N GLY A 38 -8.79 7.12 -4.40
CA GLY A 38 -10.17 7.38 -4.00
C GLY A 38 -10.57 6.75 -2.69
N LEU A 39 -9.60 6.29 -1.90
CA LEU A 39 -9.84 5.68 -0.60
C LEU A 39 -9.64 6.71 0.51
N SER A 40 -10.38 6.57 1.60
CA SER A 40 -10.24 7.46 2.75
C SER A 40 -9.19 6.99 3.74
N GLY A 41 -8.76 5.76 3.63
CA GLY A 41 -7.77 5.15 4.51
C GLY A 41 -7.78 3.65 4.33
N LEU A 42 -6.94 2.98 5.10
CA LEU A 42 -6.84 1.52 5.07
C LEU A 42 -6.98 0.98 6.48
N SER A 43 -7.59 -0.20 6.59
CA SER A 43 -7.75 -0.90 7.86
C SER A 43 -6.75 -2.04 7.96
N ASP A 44 -6.31 -2.36 9.17
CA ASP A 44 -5.42 -3.49 9.39
C ASP A 44 -6.08 -4.78 8.89
N GLY A 45 -5.35 -5.55 8.11
CA GLY A 45 -5.86 -6.81 7.56
C GLY A 45 -6.76 -6.65 6.35
N GLN A 46 -6.99 -5.44 5.87
CA GLN A 46 -7.83 -5.20 4.70
C GLN A 46 -7.19 -5.76 3.44
N ALA A 47 -7.97 -6.50 2.65
CA ALA A 47 -7.50 -7.02 1.37
C ALA A 47 -7.54 -5.91 0.32
N VAL A 48 -6.44 -5.74 -0.40
CA VAL A 48 -6.32 -4.70 -1.42
C VAL A 48 -5.59 -5.24 -2.64
N SER A 49 -5.87 -4.66 -3.79
CA SER A 49 -5.03 -4.82 -4.97
C SER A 49 -4.23 -3.54 -5.15
N PHE A 50 -3.06 -3.65 -5.74
CA PHE A 50 -2.17 -2.50 -5.89
C PHE A 50 -1.16 -2.77 -6.99
N GLU A 51 -0.52 -1.71 -7.46
CA GLU A 51 0.64 -1.80 -8.31
C GLU A 51 1.86 -1.40 -7.51
N VAL A 52 3.00 -2.00 -7.83
CA VAL A 52 4.26 -1.68 -7.17
C VAL A 52 5.04 -0.74 -8.06
N GLN A 53 5.41 0.40 -7.50
CA GLN A 53 6.23 1.39 -8.19
C GLN A 53 7.48 1.63 -7.36
N THR A 54 8.65 1.46 -7.98
CA THR A 54 9.90 1.73 -7.29
C THR A 54 10.26 3.20 -7.45
N ASP A 55 10.47 3.87 -6.31
CA ASP A 55 10.93 5.26 -6.33
C ASP A 55 12.41 5.28 -6.69
N PRO A 56 12.80 5.87 -7.82
CA PRO A 56 14.21 5.90 -8.21
C PRO A 56 15.10 6.67 -7.24
N ARG A 57 14.52 7.56 -6.44
CA ARG A 57 15.29 8.33 -5.46
C ARG A 57 15.56 7.53 -4.19
N LYS A 58 14.58 6.74 -3.76
CA LYS A 58 14.67 6.00 -2.50
C LYS A 58 15.02 4.54 -2.71
N GLY A 59 14.83 4.04 -3.93
CA GLY A 59 15.11 2.64 -4.25
C GLY A 59 14.20 1.65 -3.56
N LYS A 60 13.08 2.10 -3.00
CA LYS A 60 12.14 1.25 -2.26
C LYS A 60 10.83 1.12 -3.03
N PRO A 61 10.24 -0.08 -3.06
CA PRO A 61 8.95 -0.26 -3.69
C PRO A 61 7.85 0.40 -2.87
N SER A 62 6.89 1.00 -3.54
CA SER A 62 5.70 1.54 -2.88
C SER A 62 4.45 1.15 -3.66
N ALA A 63 3.35 1.04 -2.94
CA ALA A 63 2.07 0.66 -3.52
C ALA A 63 1.38 1.89 -4.09
N VAL A 64 0.87 1.77 -5.31
CA VAL A 64 0.09 2.81 -5.97
C VAL A 64 -1.13 2.17 -6.62
N ASN A 65 -2.09 2.99 -7.04
CA ASN A 65 -3.32 2.51 -7.68
C ASN A 65 -4.01 1.44 -6.83
N LEU A 66 -4.25 1.78 -5.57
CA LEU A 66 -4.85 0.88 -4.60
C LEU A 66 -6.34 0.70 -4.88
N LYS A 67 -6.80 -0.51 -4.62
CA LYS A 67 -8.21 -0.83 -4.80
C LYS A 67 -8.63 -1.83 -3.73
N ALA A 68 -9.72 -1.53 -3.04
CA ALA A 68 -10.27 -2.46 -2.07
C ALA A 68 -10.86 -3.67 -2.78
N ILE A 69 -10.59 -4.85 -2.25
CA ILE A 69 -11.10 -6.09 -2.82
C ILE A 69 -12.33 -6.54 -2.03
#